data_09dbddc98bbc59ad036724d3b246c689
#
_entry.id   09dbddc98bbc59ad036724d3b246c689
#
_cell.length_a   1.000
_cell.length_b   1.000
_cell.length_c   1.000
_cell.angle_alpha   90.00
_cell.angle_beta   90.00
_cell.angle_gamma   90.00
#
_symmetry.space_group_name_H-M   'P 1'
#
loop_
_entity.id
_entity.type
_entity.pdbx_description
1 polymer ?
#
loop_
_entity_poly.entity_id
_entity_poly.type
_entity_poly.pdbx_seq_one_letter_code
_entity_poly.pdbx_strand_id
1 'polypeptide(L)'
;MVGLRADELLSQARKSAPLAARRGEDSLLLAKAQGCRVFDTDNVAYLDLLGGNGSNLLGYGNQYLLDAVRRASTLGLASGFHAAAELELVEMLEEQLPIFSPWVVTASEIEAWELALRWCRRDTGRQRLVMFDGNWRGSVEAFHVSTAGPVGLSQPLVAGIPPEVARLVKVVPWGDAEAFSSVLAEVGVDTAAVVLDPIAAQYGAVRPDVEFLRAVERGTRAAGARLVLDETLTGFRLARGGAGEAFGVSADLAVFGGALGGGAARIGAVAWARALGAMPGDELPGSPSPVAVLAASATLSVLRNESVHQRLEERGAQLQSGVEALAERFSRPLRCSRVGSIFSLAFARQPVSDGNSFARVDKETWSRFLRACREAGVLLPARSPAASFISHAHGVKDIEQVLAAMETALRRMQKEDEV
;
A
#
# COMPACT_ATOMS: atom_id res chain seq x y z
N MET A 1 -25.98 -17.53 -13.71
CA MET A 1 -26.17 -17.54 -12.23
C MET A 1 -26.98 -16.32 -11.82
N VAL A 2 -28.19 -16.19 -12.37
CA VAL A 2 -29.11 -15.11 -12.07
C VAL A 2 -30.12 -15.71 -11.09
N GLY A 3 -30.19 -15.21 -9.87
CA GLY A 3 -31.26 -15.53 -8.91
C GLY A 3 -30.87 -16.09 -7.53
N LEU A 4 -29.58 -16.26 -7.21
CA LEU A 4 -29.17 -16.58 -5.84
C LEU A 4 -28.95 -15.27 -5.07
N ARG A 5 -29.46 -15.19 -3.82
CA ARG A 5 -29.21 -14.05 -2.92
C ARG A 5 -27.73 -14.03 -2.53
N ALA A 6 -27.21 -12.86 -2.18
CA ALA A 6 -25.80 -12.67 -1.77
C ALA A 6 -25.36 -13.65 -0.68
N ASP A 7 -26.24 -13.94 0.29
CA ASP A 7 -25.96 -14.87 1.39
C ASP A 7 -25.79 -16.32 0.93
N GLU A 8 -26.59 -16.76 -0.06
CA GLU A 8 -26.47 -18.11 -0.64
C GLU A 8 -25.18 -18.27 -1.42
N LEU A 9 -24.79 -17.25 -2.21
CA LEU A 9 -23.53 -17.21 -2.93
C LEU A 9 -22.31 -17.18 -1.99
N LEU A 10 -22.38 -16.41 -0.90
CA LEU A 10 -21.34 -16.39 0.13
C LEU A 10 -21.23 -17.72 0.85
N SER A 11 -22.37 -18.36 1.18
CA SER A 11 -22.39 -19.68 1.79
C SER A 11 -21.76 -20.74 0.88
N GLN A 12 -22.07 -20.69 -0.41
CA GLN A 12 -21.48 -21.57 -1.42
C GLN A 12 -19.97 -21.31 -1.60
N ALA A 13 -19.56 -20.05 -1.66
CA ALA A 13 -18.16 -19.65 -1.77
C ALA A 13 -17.34 -20.08 -0.55
N ARG A 14 -17.90 -20.06 0.65
CA ARG A 14 -17.25 -20.55 1.88
C ARG A 14 -16.92 -22.06 1.82
N LYS A 15 -17.76 -22.86 1.15
CA LYS A 15 -17.55 -24.30 0.99
C LYS A 15 -16.50 -24.64 -0.08
N SER A 16 -16.51 -23.92 -1.18
CA SER A 16 -15.68 -24.22 -2.37
C SER A 16 -14.43 -23.34 -2.52
N ALA A 17 -14.39 -22.20 -1.84
CA ALA A 17 -13.26 -21.27 -1.89
C ALA A 17 -12.88 -20.77 -0.48
N PRO A 18 -12.08 -21.54 0.28
CA PRO A 18 -11.70 -21.18 1.65
C PRO A 18 -11.09 -19.78 1.80
N LEU A 19 -10.49 -19.23 0.72
CA LEU A 19 -9.96 -17.87 0.69
C LEU A 19 -11.06 -16.80 0.77
N ALA A 20 -12.26 -17.06 0.25
CA ALA A 20 -13.41 -16.16 0.37
C ALA A 20 -13.94 -16.14 1.83
N ALA A 21 -13.82 -17.25 2.56
CA ALA A 21 -14.21 -17.34 3.96
C ALA A 21 -13.31 -16.53 4.91
N ARG A 22 -12.06 -16.28 4.54
CA ARG A 22 -11.10 -15.51 5.37
C ARG A 22 -11.40 -14.00 5.44
N ARG A 23 -12.29 -13.47 4.61
CA ARG A 23 -12.70 -12.06 4.64
C ARG A 23 -13.75 -11.75 5.72
N GLY A 24 -14.10 -12.73 6.56
CA GLY A 24 -15.03 -12.59 7.68
C GLY A 24 -16.50 -12.70 7.29
N GLU A 25 -17.37 -12.66 8.29
CA GLU A 25 -18.84 -12.72 8.11
C GLU A 25 -19.37 -11.50 7.33
N ASP A 26 -18.60 -10.41 7.33
CA ASP A 26 -18.93 -9.14 6.68
C ASP A 26 -18.46 -9.02 5.22
N SER A 27 -18.13 -10.12 4.55
CA SER A 27 -17.71 -10.09 3.13
C SER A 27 -18.84 -9.61 2.23
N LEU A 28 -18.55 -8.61 1.38
CA LEU A 28 -19.44 -8.17 0.31
C LEU A 28 -19.12 -8.92 -0.98
N LEU A 29 -20.16 -9.38 -1.67
CA LEU A 29 -20.07 -9.81 -3.05
C LEU A 29 -20.35 -8.62 -3.96
N LEU A 30 -19.33 -8.18 -4.70
CA LEU A 30 -19.44 -7.03 -5.57
C LEU A 30 -19.97 -7.44 -6.95
N ALA A 31 -20.95 -6.72 -7.45
CA ALA A 31 -21.49 -6.85 -8.81
C ALA A 31 -20.82 -5.90 -9.79
N LYS A 32 -20.56 -4.66 -9.37
CA LYS A 32 -19.93 -3.63 -10.21
C LYS A 32 -19.23 -2.57 -9.35
N ALA A 33 -18.40 -1.76 -10.00
CA ALA A 33 -17.79 -0.58 -9.38
C ALA A 33 -17.76 0.57 -10.39
N GLN A 34 -17.91 1.82 -9.91
CA GLN A 34 -17.90 3.03 -10.73
C GLN A 34 -17.51 4.25 -9.90
N GLY A 35 -16.59 5.06 -10.39
CA GLY A 35 -16.10 6.25 -9.70
C GLY A 35 -15.43 5.87 -8.38
N CYS A 36 -15.96 6.36 -7.27
CA CYS A 36 -15.53 6.01 -5.93
C CYS A 36 -16.49 5.03 -5.22
N ARG A 37 -17.39 4.37 -5.94
CA ARG A 37 -18.41 3.49 -5.39
C ARG A 37 -18.28 2.08 -5.89
N VAL A 38 -18.64 1.16 -5.01
CA VAL A 38 -18.85 -0.25 -5.33
C VAL A 38 -20.31 -0.60 -5.04
N PHE A 39 -20.81 -1.58 -5.77
CA PHE A 39 -22.19 -2.05 -5.64
C PHE A 39 -22.17 -3.55 -5.40
N ASP A 40 -22.91 -3.99 -4.41
CA ASP A 40 -23.07 -5.41 -4.13
C ASP A 40 -24.06 -6.09 -5.11
N THR A 41 -24.26 -7.39 -4.92
CA THR A 41 -25.17 -8.19 -5.74
C THR A 41 -26.64 -7.80 -5.57
N ASP A 42 -26.99 -7.10 -4.47
CA ASP A 42 -28.31 -6.56 -4.22
C ASP A 42 -28.46 -5.11 -4.71
N ASN A 43 -27.44 -4.62 -5.43
CA ASN A 43 -27.32 -3.26 -6.00
C ASN A 43 -27.28 -2.15 -4.94
N VAL A 44 -26.88 -2.47 -3.72
CA VAL A 44 -26.62 -1.46 -2.69
C VAL A 44 -25.27 -0.79 -2.99
N ALA A 45 -25.27 0.54 -2.96
CA ALA A 45 -24.08 1.35 -3.24
C ALA A 45 -23.31 1.69 -1.98
N TYR A 46 -21.99 1.54 -2.04
CA TYR A 46 -21.08 1.91 -0.96
C TYR A 46 -19.98 2.84 -1.48
N LEU A 47 -19.65 3.89 -0.72
CA LEU A 47 -18.44 4.66 -0.91
C LEU A 47 -17.24 3.79 -0.47
N ASP A 48 -16.30 3.58 -1.38
CA ASP A 48 -15.17 2.67 -1.16
C ASP A 48 -13.90 3.42 -0.78
N LEU A 49 -13.51 3.30 0.49
CA LEU A 49 -12.24 3.82 1.00
C LEU A 49 -11.15 2.73 1.09
N LEU A 50 -11.41 1.52 0.57
CA LEU A 50 -10.41 0.47 0.45
C LEU A 50 -9.56 0.62 -0.82
N GLY A 51 -10.16 1.15 -1.89
CA GLY A 51 -9.50 1.49 -3.14
C GLY A 51 -8.68 0.34 -3.74
N GLY A 52 -9.17 -0.91 -3.63
CA GLY A 52 -8.43 -2.09 -4.09
C GLY A 52 -7.07 -2.26 -3.40
N ASN A 53 -6.98 -2.01 -2.09
CA ASN A 53 -5.75 -1.94 -1.31
C ASN A 53 -4.76 -0.88 -1.86
N GLY A 54 -5.29 0.27 -2.29
CA GLY A 54 -4.50 1.38 -2.81
C GLY A 54 -4.20 1.33 -4.32
N SER A 55 -4.53 0.26 -5.01
CA SER A 55 -4.27 0.16 -6.45
C SER A 55 -5.17 1.09 -7.28
N ASN A 56 -6.39 1.36 -6.82
CA ASN A 56 -7.38 2.15 -7.55
C ASN A 56 -7.21 3.67 -7.31
N LEU A 57 -6.09 4.21 -7.80
CA LEU A 57 -5.76 5.63 -7.61
C LEU A 57 -6.70 6.58 -8.36
N LEU A 58 -7.11 6.21 -9.58
CA LEU A 58 -7.92 7.06 -10.46
C LEU A 58 -9.44 6.93 -10.23
N GLY A 59 -9.86 5.88 -9.53
CA GLY A 59 -11.29 5.52 -9.40
C GLY A 59 -11.72 4.47 -10.42
N TYR A 60 -12.83 3.81 -10.11
CA TYR A 60 -13.39 2.74 -10.93
C TYR A 60 -13.97 3.27 -12.24
N GLY A 61 -13.72 2.56 -13.34
CA GLY A 61 -14.28 2.92 -14.63
C GLY A 61 -13.73 4.23 -15.21
N ASN A 62 -12.52 4.63 -14.84
CA ASN A 62 -11.82 5.75 -15.44
C ASN A 62 -11.69 5.52 -16.95
N GLN A 63 -12.10 6.51 -17.76
CA GLN A 63 -12.20 6.36 -19.20
C GLN A 63 -10.85 6.04 -19.87
N TYR A 64 -9.76 6.67 -19.42
CA TYR A 64 -8.41 6.40 -19.95
C TYR A 64 -7.99 4.96 -19.73
N LEU A 65 -8.31 4.39 -18.55
CA LEU A 65 -8.04 2.99 -18.23
C LEU A 65 -8.92 2.04 -19.06
N LEU A 66 -10.20 2.36 -19.25
CA LEU A 66 -11.08 1.55 -20.07
C LEU A 66 -10.62 1.52 -21.53
N ASP A 67 -10.18 2.63 -22.08
CA ASP A 67 -9.67 2.70 -23.45
C ASP A 67 -8.33 1.95 -23.60
N ALA A 68 -7.45 2.02 -22.58
CA ALA A 68 -6.24 1.22 -22.54
C ALA A 68 -6.53 -0.29 -22.55
N VAL A 69 -7.49 -0.75 -21.74
CA VAL A 69 -7.91 -2.15 -21.72
C VAL A 69 -8.51 -2.59 -23.05
N ARG A 70 -9.37 -1.77 -23.68
CA ARG A 70 -9.92 -2.04 -25.01
C ARG A 70 -8.81 -2.15 -26.06
N ARG A 71 -7.87 -1.23 -26.06
CA ARG A 71 -6.71 -1.27 -26.97
C ARG A 71 -5.87 -2.52 -26.74
N ALA A 72 -5.61 -2.91 -25.50
CA ALA A 72 -4.85 -4.10 -25.16
C ALA A 72 -5.47 -5.37 -25.76
N SER A 73 -6.80 -5.48 -25.78
CA SER A 73 -7.50 -6.65 -26.33
C SER A 73 -7.24 -6.90 -27.83
N THR A 74 -6.78 -5.88 -28.56
CA THR A 74 -6.47 -5.97 -29.99
C THR A 74 -4.99 -6.30 -30.27
N LEU A 75 -4.11 -6.25 -29.26
CA LEU A 75 -2.67 -6.49 -29.40
C LEU A 75 -2.23 -7.93 -29.14
N GLY A 76 -3.18 -8.84 -28.78
CA GLY A 76 -2.84 -10.15 -28.26
C GLY A 76 -2.41 -10.07 -26.79
N LEU A 77 -2.86 -11.03 -25.98
CA LEU A 77 -2.78 -10.90 -24.51
C LEU A 77 -1.50 -11.50 -23.90
N ALA A 78 -0.81 -12.40 -24.60
CA ALA A 78 0.45 -12.98 -24.15
C ALA A 78 1.20 -13.55 -25.33
N SER A 79 2.33 -12.96 -25.69
CA SER A 79 3.13 -13.41 -26.83
C SER A 79 4.44 -14.11 -26.44
N GLY A 80 4.87 -13.96 -25.19
CA GLY A 80 6.22 -14.37 -24.76
C GLY A 80 7.34 -13.44 -25.25
N PHE A 81 7.00 -12.34 -25.93
CA PHE A 81 7.92 -11.31 -26.40
C PHE A 81 7.63 -9.97 -25.74
N HIS A 82 8.65 -9.12 -25.63
CA HIS A 82 8.47 -7.74 -25.18
C HIS A 82 7.62 -6.96 -26.19
N ALA A 83 6.63 -6.26 -25.68
CA ALA A 83 5.80 -5.38 -26.48
C ALA A 83 6.45 -4.01 -26.62
N ALA A 84 6.31 -3.33 -27.77
CA ALA A 84 6.76 -1.95 -27.94
C ALA A 84 6.20 -1.01 -26.85
N ALA A 85 4.96 -1.23 -26.43
CA ALA A 85 4.33 -0.47 -25.34
C ALA A 85 5.06 -0.61 -24.00
N GLU A 86 5.80 -1.70 -23.75
CA GLU A 86 6.62 -1.85 -22.54
C GLU A 86 7.81 -0.87 -22.56
N LEU A 87 8.44 -0.71 -23.71
CA LEU A 87 9.51 0.27 -23.90
C LEU A 87 8.99 1.71 -23.71
N GLU A 88 7.85 2.03 -24.32
CA GLU A 88 7.17 3.31 -24.12
C GLU A 88 6.86 3.58 -22.63
N LEU A 89 6.41 2.55 -21.88
CA LEU A 89 6.17 2.67 -20.46
C LEU A 89 7.47 2.95 -19.68
N VAL A 90 8.55 2.25 -20.00
CA VAL A 90 9.87 2.47 -19.36
C VAL A 90 10.35 3.89 -19.62
N GLU A 91 10.24 4.40 -20.86
CA GLU A 91 10.56 5.79 -21.19
C GLU A 91 9.74 6.79 -20.35
N MET A 92 8.43 6.55 -20.21
CA MET A 92 7.56 7.39 -19.36
C MET A 92 7.97 7.37 -17.88
N LEU A 93 8.41 6.22 -17.36
CA LEU A 93 8.90 6.08 -15.99
C LEU A 93 10.25 6.81 -15.80
N GLU A 94 11.16 6.70 -16.74
CA GLU A 94 12.45 7.43 -16.72
C GLU A 94 12.27 8.95 -16.83
N GLU A 95 11.35 9.42 -17.65
CA GLU A 95 11.00 10.84 -17.73
C GLU A 95 10.43 11.36 -16.40
N GLN A 96 9.63 10.54 -15.72
CA GLN A 96 8.99 10.93 -14.47
C GLN A 96 9.95 10.90 -13.28
N LEU A 97 10.88 9.95 -13.27
CA LEU A 97 11.86 9.71 -12.19
C LEU A 97 13.26 9.53 -12.77
N PRO A 98 13.90 10.59 -13.28
CA PRO A 98 15.17 10.52 -14.00
C PRO A 98 16.37 10.10 -13.13
N ILE A 99 16.21 10.06 -11.80
CA ILE A 99 17.22 9.55 -10.88
C ILE A 99 17.39 8.03 -11.00
N PHE A 100 16.38 7.33 -11.54
CA PHE A 100 16.38 5.90 -11.75
C PHE A 100 16.51 5.53 -13.22
N SER A 101 17.43 4.64 -13.51
CA SER A 101 17.62 3.94 -14.79
C SER A 101 18.65 2.83 -14.56
N PRO A 102 18.42 1.59 -14.98
CA PRO A 102 17.23 1.14 -15.71
C PRO A 102 15.99 0.89 -14.81
N TRP A 103 14.88 0.70 -15.49
CA TRP A 103 13.64 0.18 -14.92
C TRP A 103 13.36 -1.20 -15.46
N VAL A 104 12.82 -2.06 -14.59
CA VAL A 104 12.26 -3.36 -15.00
C VAL A 104 10.81 -3.43 -14.54
N VAL A 105 9.92 -3.64 -15.50
CA VAL A 105 8.49 -3.80 -15.26
C VAL A 105 8.18 -5.30 -15.11
N THR A 106 7.34 -5.64 -14.15
CA THR A 106 7.03 -7.03 -13.77
C THR A 106 5.53 -7.28 -13.73
N ALA A 107 5.09 -8.53 -13.75
CA ALA A 107 3.68 -8.87 -13.71
C ALA A 107 3.02 -8.60 -12.34
N SER A 108 3.81 -8.40 -11.28
CA SER A 108 3.32 -8.06 -9.95
C SER A 108 4.38 -7.37 -9.10
N GLU A 109 3.94 -6.67 -8.06
CA GLU A 109 4.81 -6.10 -7.04
C GLU A 109 5.66 -7.17 -6.32
N ILE A 110 5.17 -8.41 -6.23
CA ILE A 110 5.90 -9.52 -5.59
C ILE A 110 7.12 -9.89 -6.44
N GLU A 111 6.95 -10.04 -7.75
CA GLU A 111 8.09 -10.28 -8.66
C GLU A 111 9.09 -9.13 -8.63
N ALA A 112 8.61 -7.89 -8.56
CA ALA A 112 9.47 -6.73 -8.42
C ALA A 112 10.31 -6.79 -7.14
N TRP A 113 9.71 -7.16 -6.00
CA TRP A 113 10.42 -7.35 -4.74
C TRP A 113 11.45 -8.48 -4.79
N GLU A 114 11.07 -9.64 -5.31
CA GLU A 114 11.98 -10.77 -5.45
C GLU A 114 13.21 -10.42 -6.30
N LEU A 115 13.00 -9.64 -7.36
CA LEU A 115 14.06 -9.14 -8.21
C LEU A 115 14.96 -8.13 -7.48
N ALA A 116 14.37 -7.14 -6.82
CA ALA A 116 15.10 -6.11 -6.07
C ALA A 116 16.00 -6.73 -4.98
N LEU A 117 15.47 -7.68 -4.21
CA LEU A 117 16.24 -8.36 -3.15
C LEU A 117 17.39 -9.21 -3.71
N ARG A 118 17.17 -9.92 -4.83
CA ARG A 118 18.24 -10.66 -5.52
C ARG A 118 19.33 -9.72 -6.03
N TRP A 119 18.96 -8.59 -6.60
CA TRP A 119 19.92 -7.61 -7.10
C TRP A 119 20.76 -7.02 -5.96
N CYS A 120 20.15 -6.64 -4.86
CA CYS A 120 20.89 -6.15 -3.69
C CYS A 120 21.90 -7.19 -3.17
N ARG A 121 21.50 -8.47 -3.07
CA ARG A 121 22.39 -9.56 -2.66
C ARG A 121 23.52 -9.79 -3.65
N ARG A 122 23.24 -9.77 -4.96
CA ARG A 122 24.26 -9.94 -6.01
C ARG A 122 25.25 -8.79 -6.05
N ASP A 123 24.76 -7.57 -5.99
CA ASP A 123 25.57 -6.35 -6.06
C ASP A 123 26.50 -6.20 -4.86
N THR A 124 26.01 -6.50 -3.65
CA THR A 124 26.79 -6.38 -2.41
C THR A 124 27.60 -7.61 -2.07
N GLY A 125 27.27 -8.77 -2.64
CA GLY A 125 27.81 -10.08 -2.25
C GLY A 125 27.35 -10.54 -0.86
N ARG A 126 26.33 -9.90 -0.27
CA ARG A 126 25.82 -10.11 1.09
C ARG A 126 24.43 -10.74 1.05
N GLN A 127 23.94 -11.24 2.20
CA GLN A 127 22.69 -12.01 2.23
C GLN A 127 21.59 -11.39 3.09
N ARG A 128 21.96 -10.69 4.17
CA ARG A 128 21.03 -10.23 5.19
C ARG A 128 20.21 -9.04 4.73
N LEU A 129 18.96 -8.97 5.22
CA LEU A 129 18.08 -7.83 5.08
C LEU A 129 17.85 -7.18 6.44
N VAL A 130 17.71 -5.87 6.45
CA VAL A 130 17.18 -5.11 7.59
C VAL A 130 15.89 -4.46 7.14
N MET A 131 14.82 -4.59 7.91
CA MET A 131 13.54 -3.97 7.63
C MET A 131 12.91 -3.44 8.93
N PHE A 132 11.84 -2.67 8.80
CA PHE A 132 11.13 -2.11 9.96
C PHE A 132 9.81 -2.85 10.20
N ASP A 133 9.40 -2.95 11.47
CA ASP A 133 8.20 -3.70 11.88
C ASP A 133 6.89 -3.10 11.35
N GLY A 134 6.89 -1.82 11.01
CA GLY A 134 5.80 -1.10 10.35
C GLY A 134 5.72 -1.28 8.83
N ASN A 135 6.70 -1.93 8.20
CA ASN A 135 6.74 -2.10 6.75
C ASN A 135 5.56 -2.93 6.24
N TRP A 136 5.07 -2.57 5.04
CA TRP A 136 4.18 -3.43 4.28
C TRP A 136 4.85 -4.80 3.99
N ARG A 137 4.08 -5.88 4.01
CA ARG A 137 4.63 -7.24 3.91
C ARG A 137 4.23 -7.96 2.62
N GLY A 138 3.09 -7.62 2.05
CA GLY A 138 2.56 -8.31 0.88
C GLY A 138 2.56 -9.82 1.03
N SER A 139 3.03 -10.52 -0.01
CA SER A 139 3.26 -11.96 -0.01
C SER A 139 4.74 -12.32 -0.23
N VAL A 140 5.65 -11.39 0.02
CA VAL A 140 7.10 -11.63 -0.06
C VAL A 140 7.51 -12.44 1.16
N GLU A 141 8.06 -13.65 0.96
CA GLU A 141 8.37 -14.57 2.05
C GLU A 141 9.31 -13.96 3.09
N ALA A 142 10.35 -13.28 2.64
CA ALA A 142 11.33 -12.62 3.50
C ALA A 142 10.75 -11.50 4.39
N PHE A 143 9.54 -10.99 4.08
CA PHE A 143 8.90 -9.93 4.86
C PHE A 143 7.98 -10.47 5.96
N HIS A 144 7.68 -11.77 5.96
CA HIS A 144 6.87 -12.40 6.99
C HIS A 144 7.70 -12.83 8.20
N VAL A 145 8.48 -11.89 8.72
CA VAL A 145 9.37 -12.05 9.87
C VAL A 145 8.99 -11.00 10.93
N SER A 146 9.14 -11.36 12.20
CA SER A 146 8.99 -10.46 13.34
C SER A 146 10.17 -10.57 14.27
N THR A 147 10.34 -9.58 15.14
CA THR A 147 11.22 -9.70 16.31
C THR A 147 10.48 -10.45 17.42
N ALA A 148 11.11 -11.47 17.99
CA ALA A 148 10.65 -12.12 19.21
C ALA A 148 11.68 -11.92 20.34
N GLY A 149 11.20 -11.44 21.49
CA GLY A 149 12.04 -11.25 22.66
C GLY A 149 13.03 -10.07 22.52
N PRO A 150 14.19 -10.14 23.19
CA PRO A 150 15.20 -9.07 23.16
C PRO A 150 15.58 -8.71 21.73
N VAL A 151 15.83 -7.44 21.48
CA VAL A 151 16.21 -6.90 20.18
C VAL A 151 17.23 -7.81 19.50
N GLY A 152 16.83 -8.41 18.36
CA GLY A 152 17.76 -9.19 17.53
C GLY A 152 17.34 -10.59 17.13
N LEU A 153 16.39 -11.25 17.78
CA LEU A 153 15.94 -12.58 17.36
C LEU A 153 14.74 -12.48 16.41
N SER A 154 15.00 -12.80 15.15
CA SER A 154 13.97 -12.84 14.12
C SER A 154 13.33 -14.23 14.03
N GLN A 155 12.00 -14.27 13.92
CA GLN A 155 11.23 -15.51 13.81
C GLN A 155 10.16 -15.39 12.71
N PRO A 156 9.76 -16.52 12.10
CA PRO A 156 8.63 -16.53 11.16
C PRO A 156 7.33 -16.00 11.80
N LEU A 157 6.61 -15.13 11.09
CA LEU A 157 5.29 -14.64 11.49
C LEU A 157 4.16 -15.62 11.16
N VAL A 158 4.36 -16.43 10.12
CA VAL A 158 3.36 -17.38 9.62
C VAL A 158 3.98 -18.76 9.51
N ALA A 159 3.15 -19.78 9.73
CA ALA A 159 3.55 -21.17 9.55
C ALA A 159 3.95 -21.44 8.09
N GLY A 160 4.96 -22.25 7.89
CA GLY A 160 5.47 -22.64 6.57
C GLY A 160 6.69 -21.85 6.09
N ILE A 161 7.04 -20.75 6.75
CA ILE A 161 8.31 -20.05 6.44
C ILE A 161 9.45 -20.74 7.18
N PRO A 162 10.53 -21.14 6.47
CA PRO A 162 11.68 -21.76 7.10
C PRO A 162 12.38 -20.81 8.09
N PRO A 163 12.82 -21.30 9.24
CA PRO A 163 13.59 -20.47 10.19
C PRO A 163 14.86 -19.85 9.59
N GLU A 164 15.44 -20.50 8.59
CA GLU A 164 16.61 -20.04 7.85
C GLU A 164 16.34 -18.72 7.12
N VAL A 165 15.18 -18.57 6.52
CA VAL A 165 14.74 -17.30 5.89
C VAL A 165 14.62 -16.21 6.94
N ALA A 166 13.99 -16.50 8.08
CA ALA A 166 13.83 -15.53 9.16
C ALA A 166 15.19 -15.07 9.73
N ARG A 167 16.19 -15.97 9.85
CA ARG A 167 17.55 -15.61 10.34
C ARG A 167 18.28 -14.63 9.43
N LEU A 168 17.91 -14.56 8.16
CA LEU A 168 18.49 -13.62 7.21
C LEU A 168 17.86 -12.22 7.28
N VAL A 169 16.83 -12.03 8.10
CA VAL A 169 16.12 -10.75 8.21
C VAL A 169 16.18 -10.23 9.64
N LYS A 170 16.63 -9.00 9.80
CA LYS A 170 16.52 -8.26 11.06
C LYS A 170 15.37 -7.26 10.96
N VAL A 171 14.51 -7.26 11.98
CA VAL A 171 13.38 -6.33 12.05
C VAL A 171 13.64 -5.33 13.16
N VAL A 172 13.59 -4.05 12.83
CA VAL A 172 13.84 -2.90 13.72
C VAL A 172 12.52 -2.19 14.01
N PRO A 173 12.30 -1.65 15.21
CA PRO A 173 11.14 -0.79 15.45
C PRO A 173 11.13 0.40 14.48
N TRP A 174 9.98 0.63 13.83
CA TRP A 174 9.83 1.75 12.90
C TRP A 174 9.89 3.08 13.66
N GLY A 175 10.61 4.05 13.12
CA GLY A 175 10.79 5.37 13.74
C GLY A 175 11.93 5.41 14.78
N ASP A 176 12.56 4.29 15.13
CA ASP A 176 13.63 4.21 16.12
C ASP A 176 15.04 4.21 15.44
N ALA A 177 15.63 5.41 15.34
CA ALA A 177 16.94 5.60 14.72
C ALA A 177 18.07 4.99 15.57
N GLU A 178 17.94 4.91 16.91
CA GLU A 178 18.96 4.35 17.80
C GLU A 178 18.99 2.83 17.68
N ALA A 179 17.81 2.18 17.71
CA ALA A 179 17.70 0.74 17.46
C ALA A 179 18.23 0.37 16.08
N PHE A 180 17.92 1.17 15.04
CA PHE A 180 18.46 0.97 13.70
C PHE A 180 19.99 1.04 13.67
N SER A 181 20.57 2.07 14.29
CA SER A 181 22.03 2.22 14.36
C SER A 181 22.68 1.06 15.11
N SER A 182 22.08 0.60 16.19
CA SER A 182 22.56 -0.55 16.97
C SER A 182 22.54 -1.84 16.17
N VAL A 183 21.46 -2.10 15.44
CA VAL A 183 21.35 -3.28 14.56
C VAL A 183 22.37 -3.23 13.42
N LEU A 184 22.59 -2.07 12.80
CA LEU A 184 23.62 -1.95 11.76
C LEU A 184 25.04 -2.12 12.30
N ALA A 185 25.31 -1.71 13.53
CA ALA A 185 26.61 -1.98 14.17
C ALA A 185 26.84 -3.49 14.36
N GLU A 186 25.79 -4.28 14.61
CA GLU A 186 25.86 -5.74 14.77
C GLU A 186 25.98 -6.47 13.43
N VAL A 187 25.13 -6.11 12.43
CA VAL A 187 24.96 -6.92 11.20
C VAL A 187 25.26 -6.18 9.90
N GLY A 188 25.68 -4.92 9.96
CA GLY A 188 25.83 -4.07 8.76
C GLY A 188 26.78 -4.65 7.72
N VAL A 189 27.85 -5.33 8.15
CA VAL A 189 28.82 -5.97 7.25
C VAL A 189 28.25 -7.09 6.40
N ASP A 190 27.17 -7.76 6.87
CA ASP A 190 26.46 -8.83 6.15
C ASP A 190 25.16 -8.34 5.50
N THR A 191 24.79 -7.07 5.70
CA THR A 191 23.54 -6.51 5.21
C THR A 191 23.64 -6.19 3.72
N ALA A 192 22.81 -6.85 2.93
CA ALA A 192 22.66 -6.59 1.50
C ALA A 192 21.73 -5.39 1.25
N ALA A 193 20.62 -5.32 1.98
CA ALA A 193 19.66 -4.26 1.82
C ALA A 193 18.98 -3.85 3.13
N VAL A 194 18.64 -2.56 3.21
CA VAL A 194 17.70 -2.00 4.17
C VAL A 194 16.42 -1.69 3.41
N VAL A 195 15.29 -2.27 3.85
CA VAL A 195 13.97 -2.07 3.23
C VAL A 195 13.17 -1.09 4.07
N LEU A 196 12.76 0.02 3.47
CA LEU A 196 12.03 1.10 4.14
C LEU A 196 10.66 1.31 3.49
N ASP A 197 9.59 1.02 4.22
CA ASP A 197 8.26 1.57 3.94
C ASP A 197 8.18 2.96 4.58
N PRO A 198 8.07 4.03 3.79
CA PRO A 198 8.24 5.39 4.30
C PRO A 198 7.10 5.89 5.18
N ILE A 199 5.97 5.19 5.23
CA ILE A 199 4.78 5.58 6.00
C ILE A 199 4.30 4.55 7.01
N ALA A 200 5.08 3.51 7.28
CA ALA A 200 4.71 2.41 8.17
C ALA A 200 3.28 1.89 7.89
N ALA A 201 3.01 1.44 6.68
CA ALA A 201 1.67 1.10 6.21
C ALA A 201 0.97 0.01 7.05
N GLN A 202 1.72 -0.85 7.75
CA GLN A 202 1.16 -1.81 8.72
C GLN A 202 0.52 -1.14 9.93
N TYR A 203 0.99 0.05 10.31
CA TYR A 203 0.45 0.86 11.39
C TYR A 203 -0.54 1.93 10.90
N GLY A 204 -0.76 2.00 9.58
CA GLY A 204 -1.78 2.82 8.96
C GLY A 204 -1.37 4.27 8.72
N ALA A 205 -0.61 4.55 7.67
CA ALA A 205 -0.28 5.90 7.21
C ALA A 205 0.35 6.82 8.28
N VAL A 206 1.39 6.36 8.95
CA VAL A 206 2.16 7.16 9.92
C VAL A 206 3.09 8.10 9.15
N ARG A 207 2.98 9.41 9.43
CA ARG A 207 3.93 10.37 8.82
C ARG A 207 5.32 10.16 9.42
N PRO A 208 6.36 9.98 8.59
CA PRO A 208 7.71 9.76 9.10
C PRO A 208 8.29 11.03 9.73
N ASP A 209 9.16 10.82 10.71
CA ASP A 209 10.11 11.86 11.14
C ASP A 209 11.24 11.97 10.08
N VAL A 210 11.53 13.19 9.67
CA VAL A 210 12.57 13.47 8.67
C VAL A 210 13.96 13.04 9.17
N GLU A 211 14.25 13.22 10.46
CA GLU A 211 15.53 12.82 11.03
C GLU A 211 15.69 11.29 11.06
N PHE A 212 14.62 10.56 11.32
CA PHE A 212 14.61 9.10 11.18
C PHE A 212 14.95 8.68 9.75
N LEU A 213 14.29 9.26 8.75
CA LEU A 213 14.59 8.95 7.34
C LEU A 213 16.05 9.24 6.99
N ARG A 214 16.58 10.38 7.44
CA ARG A 214 17.98 10.76 7.25
C ARG A 214 18.94 9.80 7.95
N ALA A 215 18.59 9.32 9.14
CA ALA A 215 19.39 8.33 9.87
C ALA A 215 19.44 7.00 9.09
N VAL A 216 18.30 6.56 8.52
CA VAL A 216 18.22 5.35 7.70
C VAL A 216 19.10 5.50 6.45
N GLU A 217 19.02 6.61 5.71
CA GLU A 217 19.87 6.86 4.54
C GLU A 217 21.37 6.83 4.90
N ARG A 218 21.77 7.58 5.92
CA ARG A 218 23.17 7.68 6.33
C ARG A 218 23.72 6.34 6.82
N GLY A 219 22.96 5.65 7.69
CA GLY A 219 23.36 4.36 8.24
C GLY A 219 23.50 3.28 7.18
N THR A 220 22.54 3.19 6.27
CA THR A 220 22.57 2.24 5.15
C THR A 220 23.80 2.46 4.27
N ARG A 221 24.05 3.71 3.89
CA ARG A 221 25.23 4.07 3.09
C ARG A 221 26.53 3.76 3.81
N ALA A 222 26.63 4.10 5.09
CA ALA A 222 27.83 3.82 5.89
C ALA A 222 28.11 2.32 6.03
N ALA A 223 27.07 1.49 6.12
CA ALA A 223 27.18 0.04 6.12
C ALA A 223 27.53 -0.55 4.75
N GLY A 224 27.48 0.22 3.66
CA GLY A 224 27.66 -0.26 2.29
C GLY A 224 26.54 -1.20 1.83
N ALA A 225 25.38 -1.12 2.47
CA ALA A 225 24.16 -1.81 2.08
C ALA A 225 23.37 -0.98 1.06
N ARG A 226 22.36 -1.57 0.40
CA ARG A 226 21.45 -0.87 -0.52
C ARG A 226 20.19 -0.43 0.20
N LEU A 227 19.80 0.84 0.04
CA LEU A 227 18.50 1.32 0.51
C LEU A 227 17.44 1.03 -0.53
N VAL A 228 16.47 0.19 -0.18
CA VAL A 228 15.31 -0.12 -1.04
C VAL A 228 14.08 0.56 -0.46
N LEU A 229 13.51 1.49 -1.22
CA LEU A 229 12.29 2.20 -0.84
C LEU A 229 11.06 1.43 -1.31
N ASP A 230 10.15 1.15 -0.38
CA ASP A 230 8.85 0.55 -0.69
C ASP A 230 7.86 1.61 -1.16
N GLU A 231 7.71 1.72 -2.46
CA GLU A 231 6.73 2.60 -3.13
C GLU A 231 5.49 1.83 -3.59
N THR A 232 5.23 0.63 -3.07
CA THR A 232 4.08 -0.18 -3.50
C THR A 232 2.74 0.48 -3.19
N LEU A 233 2.64 1.25 -2.11
CA LEU A 233 1.45 2.02 -1.73
C LEU A 233 1.58 3.53 -2.00
N THR A 234 2.78 4.06 -1.86
CA THR A 234 3.07 5.50 -1.92
C THR A 234 3.42 6.00 -3.31
N GLY A 235 3.98 5.11 -4.14
CA GLY A 235 4.44 5.41 -5.48
C GLY A 235 3.34 6.02 -6.35
N PHE A 236 3.65 7.11 -7.04
CA PHE A 236 2.75 7.88 -7.90
C PHE A 236 1.51 8.46 -7.19
N ARG A 237 1.35 8.23 -5.88
CA ARG A 237 0.19 8.66 -5.09
C ARG A 237 0.47 9.90 -4.26
N LEU A 238 1.61 9.96 -3.57
CA LEU A 238 1.96 11.10 -2.72
C LEU A 238 2.50 12.27 -3.51
N ALA A 239 3.32 11.97 -4.50
CA ALA A 239 3.88 12.89 -5.49
C ALA A 239 4.06 12.10 -6.79
N ARG A 240 4.54 12.75 -7.86
CA ARG A 240 4.85 12.08 -9.12
C ARG A 240 5.89 10.98 -8.93
N GLY A 241 6.90 11.24 -8.10
CA GLY A 241 7.95 10.31 -7.72
C GLY A 241 7.71 9.56 -6.41
N GLY A 242 6.47 9.56 -5.90
CA GLY A 242 6.12 8.85 -4.69
C GLY A 242 6.63 9.48 -3.40
N ALA A 243 6.89 8.64 -2.39
CA ALA A 243 7.38 9.07 -1.09
C ALA A 243 8.84 9.51 -1.12
N GLY A 244 9.65 8.95 -2.01
CA GLY A 244 11.03 9.37 -2.21
C GLY A 244 11.11 10.86 -2.51
N GLU A 245 10.29 11.35 -3.45
CA GLU A 245 10.15 12.77 -3.77
C GLU A 245 9.51 13.55 -2.61
N ALA A 246 8.38 13.07 -2.08
CA ALA A 246 7.61 13.79 -1.07
C ALA A 246 8.36 14.02 0.25
N PHE A 247 9.27 13.12 0.62
CA PHE A 247 10.07 13.19 1.85
C PHE A 247 11.55 13.47 1.63
N GLY A 248 11.97 13.57 0.37
CA GLY A 248 13.37 13.82 -0.02
C GLY A 248 14.30 12.66 0.33
N VAL A 249 13.84 11.40 0.21
CA VAL A 249 14.65 10.19 0.45
C VAL A 249 15.35 9.78 -0.84
N SER A 250 16.67 9.64 -0.78
CA SER A 250 17.48 9.13 -1.89
C SER A 250 17.74 7.63 -1.70
N ALA A 251 16.97 6.81 -2.40
CA ALA A 251 17.13 5.36 -2.38
C ALA A 251 18.03 4.85 -3.51
N ASP A 252 18.68 3.69 -3.28
CA ASP A 252 19.43 2.95 -4.29
C ASP A 252 18.50 2.20 -5.24
N LEU A 253 17.42 1.65 -4.70
CA LEU A 253 16.34 1.03 -5.44
C LEU A 253 14.98 1.54 -4.93
N ALA A 254 13.99 1.51 -5.80
CA ALA A 254 12.59 1.68 -5.40
C ALA A 254 11.72 0.60 -6.05
N VAL A 255 10.76 0.08 -5.30
CA VAL A 255 9.81 -0.93 -5.77
C VAL A 255 8.41 -0.33 -5.81
N PHE A 256 7.81 -0.33 -7.00
CA PHE A 256 6.49 0.22 -7.26
C PHE A 256 5.48 -0.91 -7.52
N GLY A 257 4.22 -0.64 -7.23
CA GLY A 257 3.16 -1.64 -7.38
C GLY A 257 1.79 -1.01 -7.64
N GLY A 258 0.79 -1.53 -7.00
CA GLY A 258 -0.65 -1.30 -7.11
C GLY A 258 -1.14 -0.08 -7.86
N ALA A 259 -0.75 1.14 -7.44
CA ALA A 259 -1.22 2.39 -8.04
C ALA A 259 -0.81 2.56 -9.50
N LEU A 260 0.34 1.99 -9.93
CA LEU A 260 0.82 2.05 -11.32
C LEU A 260 -0.18 1.43 -12.30
N GLY A 261 -0.82 0.32 -11.92
CA GLY A 261 -1.84 -0.33 -12.76
C GLY A 261 -3.21 0.35 -12.73
N GLY A 262 -3.38 1.43 -11.95
CA GLY A 262 -4.63 2.19 -11.86
C GLY A 262 -5.85 1.39 -11.39
N GLY A 263 -5.66 0.19 -10.82
CA GLY A 263 -6.73 -0.73 -10.44
C GLY A 263 -7.24 -1.61 -11.59
N ALA A 264 -6.78 -1.42 -12.83
CA ALA A 264 -7.20 -2.21 -13.98
C ALA A 264 -6.45 -3.54 -14.09
N ALA A 265 -5.17 -3.58 -13.70
CA ALA A 265 -4.35 -4.78 -13.73
C ALA A 265 -3.27 -4.75 -12.65
N ARG A 266 -2.81 -5.93 -12.26
CA ARG A 266 -1.61 -6.04 -11.42
C ARG A 266 -0.38 -5.77 -12.27
N ILE A 267 0.54 -5.02 -11.70
CA ILE A 267 1.83 -4.68 -12.28
C ILE A 267 2.78 -4.29 -11.14
N GLY A 268 4.06 -4.56 -11.31
CA GLY A 268 5.12 -4.07 -10.46
C GLY A 268 6.22 -3.43 -11.29
N ALA A 269 7.09 -2.68 -10.66
CA ALA A 269 8.30 -2.19 -11.28
C ALA A 269 9.42 -2.05 -10.25
N VAL A 270 10.65 -2.33 -10.68
CA VAL A 270 11.87 -2.03 -9.92
C VAL A 270 12.62 -0.92 -10.65
N ALA A 271 12.98 0.09 -9.88
CA ALA A 271 13.83 1.17 -10.33
C ALA A 271 15.22 1.02 -9.70
N TRP A 272 16.27 1.09 -10.48
CA TRP A 272 17.68 1.06 -10.07
C TRP A 272 18.28 2.47 -10.19
N ALA A 273 18.91 2.96 -9.12
CA ALA A 273 19.47 4.32 -9.16
C ALA A 273 20.58 4.45 -10.21
N ARG A 274 20.45 5.43 -11.08
CA ARG A 274 21.41 5.70 -12.16
C ARG A 274 22.84 5.87 -11.65
N ALA A 275 23.00 6.41 -10.46
CA ALA A 275 24.31 6.61 -9.82
C ALA A 275 25.05 5.32 -9.49
N LEU A 276 24.36 4.18 -9.42
CA LEU A 276 24.96 2.86 -9.17
C LEU A 276 25.57 2.21 -10.43
N GLY A 277 25.32 2.78 -11.62
CA GLY A 277 25.77 2.22 -12.88
C GLY A 277 24.95 1.03 -13.36
N ALA A 278 25.62 0.03 -13.93
CA ALA A 278 24.95 -1.13 -14.52
C ALA A 278 24.22 -1.99 -13.49
N MET A 279 23.04 -2.42 -13.87
CA MET A 279 22.24 -3.35 -13.09
C MET A 279 22.95 -4.71 -12.96
N PRO A 280 22.94 -5.35 -11.77
CA PRO A 280 23.76 -6.55 -11.50
C PRO A 280 23.18 -7.86 -12.05
N GLY A 281 22.08 -7.87 -12.80
CA GLY A 281 21.36 -9.09 -13.14
C GLY A 281 21.12 -9.32 -14.61
N ASP A 282 21.23 -10.59 -15.02
CA ASP A 282 20.94 -11.07 -16.38
C ASP A 282 19.57 -11.76 -16.45
N GLU A 283 19.03 -12.22 -15.29
CA GLU A 283 17.72 -12.86 -15.21
C GLU A 283 16.64 -11.80 -15.03
N LEU A 284 15.86 -11.57 -16.06
CA LEU A 284 14.69 -10.71 -16.04
C LEU A 284 13.43 -11.57 -15.90
N PRO A 285 12.41 -11.07 -15.16
CA PRO A 285 11.10 -11.70 -15.13
C PRO A 285 10.47 -11.68 -16.51
N GLY A 286 9.44 -12.50 -16.71
CA GLY A 286 8.62 -12.44 -17.93
C GLY A 286 7.93 -11.09 -18.05
N SER A 287 7.68 -10.66 -19.30
CA SER A 287 6.98 -9.41 -19.58
C SER A 287 5.58 -9.38 -18.97
N PRO A 288 5.15 -8.27 -18.40
CA PRO A 288 3.77 -8.09 -17.93
C PRO A 288 2.79 -8.15 -19.09
N SER A 289 1.51 -8.41 -18.80
CA SER A 289 0.48 -8.44 -19.83
C SER A 289 0.33 -7.08 -20.52
N PRO A 290 -0.01 -7.02 -21.82
CA PRO A 290 -0.31 -5.76 -22.51
C PRO A 290 -1.39 -4.92 -21.83
N VAL A 291 -2.35 -5.57 -21.18
CA VAL A 291 -3.37 -4.86 -20.35
C VAL A 291 -2.70 -4.09 -19.22
N ALA A 292 -1.77 -4.72 -18.51
CA ALA A 292 -1.07 -4.09 -17.38
C ALA A 292 -0.18 -2.93 -17.85
N VAL A 293 0.56 -3.12 -18.94
CA VAL A 293 1.44 -2.09 -19.52
C VAL A 293 0.64 -0.86 -19.98
N LEU A 294 -0.41 -1.06 -20.78
CA LEU A 294 -1.22 0.05 -21.28
C LEU A 294 -2.01 0.74 -20.18
N ALA A 295 -2.48 0.00 -19.17
CA ALA A 295 -3.12 0.60 -18.00
C ALA A 295 -2.14 1.47 -17.19
N ALA A 296 -0.89 1.01 -17.05
CA ALA A 296 0.16 1.79 -16.39
C ALA A 296 0.49 3.08 -17.16
N SER A 297 0.66 2.99 -18.49
CA SER A 297 0.90 4.17 -19.34
C SER A 297 -0.27 5.16 -19.26
N ALA A 298 -1.51 4.67 -19.26
CA ALA A 298 -2.70 5.51 -19.09
C ALA A 298 -2.75 6.17 -17.71
N THR A 299 -2.38 5.44 -16.65
CA THR A 299 -2.29 5.97 -15.29
C THR A 299 -1.26 7.10 -15.22
N LEU A 300 -0.05 6.89 -15.71
CA LEU A 300 1.01 7.91 -15.72
C LEU A 300 0.60 9.14 -16.55
N SER A 301 -0.07 8.93 -17.69
CA SER A 301 -0.58 10.03 -18.52
C SER A 301 -1.58 10.93 -17.77
N VAL A 302 -2.48 10.34 -16.97
CA VAL A 302 -3.41 11.10 -16.13
C VAL A 302 -2.66 11.82 -15.00
N LEU A 303 -1.67 11.18 -14.37
CA LEU A 303 -0.91 11.73 -13.26
C LEU A 303 0.08 12.85 -13.67
N ARG A 304 0.39 12.99 -14.95
CA ARG A 304 1.11 14.16 -15.47
C ARG A 304 0.36 15.47 -15.24
N ASN A 305 -0.97 15.42 -15.06
CA ASN A 305 -1.76 16.57 -14.69
C ASN A 305 -1.58 16.86 -13.19
N GLU A 306 -0.95 17.96 -12.85
CA GLU A 306 -0.66 18.39 -11.47
C GLU A 306 -1.89 18.50 -10.58
N SER A 307 -3.07 18.77 -11.16
CA SER A 307 -4.32 18.88 -10.42
C SER A 307 -4.75 17.57 -9.72
N VAL A 308 -4.22 16.40 -10.14
CA VAL A 308 -4.56 15.11 -9.53
C VAL A 308 -4.04 15.05 -8.09
N HIS A 309 -2.74 15.27 -7.89
CA HIS A 309 -2.12 15.24 -6.55
C HIS A 309 -2.68 16.32 -5.63
N GLN A 310 -2.88 17.53 -6.17
CA GLN A 310 -3.52 18.62 -5.41
C GLN A 310 -4.92 18.23 -4.93
N ARG A 311 -5.77 17.66 -5.80
CA ARG A 311 -7.11 17.20 -5.41
C ARG A 311 -7.07 16.09 -4.37
N LEU A 312 -6.14 15.15 -4.51
CA LEU A 312 -5.96 14.07 -3.53
C LEU A 312 -5.59 14.63 -2.15
N GLU A 313 -4.68 15.61 -2.09
CA GLU A 313 -4.29 16.28 -0.86
C GLU A 313 -5.47 17.06 -0.24
N GLU A 314 -6.19 17.86 -1.03
CA GLU A 314 -7.37 18.61 -0.59
C GLU A 314 -8.46 17.70 -0.02
N ARG A 315 -8.77 16.58 -0.71
CA ARG A 315 -9.79 15.63 -0.21
C ARG A 315 -9.32 14.92 1.05
N GLY A 316 -8.03 14.57 1.12
CA GLY A 316 -7.44 14.00 2.33
C GLY A 316 -7.52 14.96 3.53
N ALA A 317 -7.19 16.24 3.33
CA ALA A 317 -7.28 17.25 4.36
C ALA A 317 -8.73 17.49 4.81
N GLN A 318 -9.68 17.56 3.86
CA GLN A 318 -11.11 17.69 4.15
C GLN A 318 -11.62 16.52 5.02
N LEU A 319 -11.24 15.29 4.70
CA LEU A 319 -11.60 14.11 5.49
C LEU A 319 -11.01 14.19 6.90
N GLN A 320 -9.71 14.48 7.01
CA GLN A 320 -9.03 14.55 8.31
C GLN A 320 -9.68 15.59 9.22
N SER A 321 -9.85 16.81 8.75
CA SER A 321 -10.48 17.88 9.54
C SER A 321 -11.92 17.52 9.95
N GLY A 322 -12.68 16.88 9.06
CA GLY A 322 -14.03 16.42 9.39
C GLY A 322 -14.05 15.31 10.45
N VAL A 323 -13.13 14.36 10.40
CA VAL A 323 -13.01 13.30 11.42
C VAL A 323 -12.60 13.91 12.77
N GLU A 324 -11.65 14.84 12.79
CA GLU A 324 -11.23 15.54 14.02
C GLU A 324 -12.39 16.30 14.65
N ALA A 325 -13.19 17.02 13.86
CA ALA A 325 -14.39 17.71 14.34
C ALA A 325 -15.46 16.75 14.90
N LEU A 326 -15.64 15.58 14.25
CA LEU A 326 -16.55 14.54 14.77
C LEU A 326 -16.02 13.94 16.09
N ALA A 327 -14.73 13.66 16.18
CA ALA A 327 -14.11 13.14 17.39
C ALA A 327 -14.31 14.08 18.59
N GLU A 328 -14.12 15.38 18.39
CA GLU A 328 -14.36 16.43 19.41
C GLU A 328 -15.85 16.49 19.78
N ARG A 329 -16.74 16.62 18.79
CA ARG A 329 -18.19 16.75 19.00
C ARG A 329 -18.81 15.59 19.80
N PHE A 330 -18.34 14.36 19.53
CA PHE A 330 -18.83 13.16 20.22
C PHE A 330 -17.97 12.77 21.43
N SER A 331 -16.95 13.56 21.77
CA SER A 331 -15.99 13.27 22.84
C SER A 331 -15.42 11.85 22.75
N ARG A 332 -15.09 11.39 21.53
CA ARG A 332 -14.52 10.08 21.26
C ARG A 332 -13.04 10.17 20.90
N PRO A 333 -12.22 9.21 21.35
CA PRO A 333 -10.80 9.19 21.02
C PRO A 333 -10.56 8.66 19.58
N LEU A 334 -11.36 9.10 18.62
CA LEU A 334 -11.20 8.77 17.20
C LEU A 334 -10.08 9.62 16.61
N ARG A 335 -9.06 8.97 16.06
CA ARG A 335 -7.90 9.59 15.45
C ARG A 335 -7.86 9.31 13.95
N CYS A 336 -7.44 10.30 13.19
CA CYS A 336 -7.13 10.18 11.77
C CYS A 336 -5.64 10.48 11.57
N SER A 337 -4.87 9.49 11.16
CA SER A 337 -3.50 9.68 10.65
C SER A 337 -3.55 9.75 9.14
N ARG A 338 -2.79 10.68 8.53
CA ARG A 338 -2.86 10.91 7.08
C ARG A 338 -1.52 11.31 6.47
N VAL A 339 -1.26 10.77 5.29
CA VAL A 339 -0.17 11.17 4.40
C VAL A 339 -0.75 11.27 2.98
N GLY A 340 -0.95 12.48 2.49
CA GLY A 340 -1.61 12.69 1.18
C GLY A 340 -3.04 12.14 1.17
N SER A 341 -3.31 11.26 0.21
CA SER A 341 -4.59 10.55 0.06
C SER A 341 -4.65 9.19 0.77
N ILE A 342 -3.57 8.82 1.47
CA ILE A 342 -3.54 7.63 2.34
C ILE A 342 -3.88 8.08 3.75
N PHE A 343 -4.83 7.42 4.38
CA PHE A 343 -5.20 7.72 5.75
C PHE A 343 -5.51 6.46 6.54
N SER A 344 -5.56 6.56 7.84
CA SER A 344 -6.08 5.51 8.72
C SER A 344 -6.88 6.11 9.85
N LEU A 345 -7.81 5.33 10.36
CA LEU A 345 -8.65 5.70 11.50
C LEU A 345 -8.38 4.72 12.65
N ALA A 346 -8.37 5.22 13.86
CA ALA A 346 -8.24 4.38 15.06
C ALA A 346 -8.94 5.02 16.25
N PHE A 347 -9.55 4.20 17.10
CA PHE A 347 -9.94 4.63 18.46
C PHE A 347 -8.74 4.44 19.36
N ALA A 348 -8.05 5.55 19.64
CA ALA A 348 -6.83 5.57 20.44
C ALA A 348 -6.69 6.90 21.19
N ARG A 349 -6.26 6.84 22.45
CA ARG A 349 -6.03 8.06 23.26
C ARG A 349 -4.87 8.91 22.74
N GLN A 350 -3.86 8.26 22.15
CA GLN A 350 -2.69 8.90 21.56
C GLN A 350 -2.59 8.52 20.08
N PRO A 351 -1.92 9.33 19.25
CA PRO A 351 -1.64 8.95 17.85
C PRO A 351 -0.90 7.62 17.76
N VAL A 352 -1.20 6.85 16.72
CA VAL A 352 -0.45 5.63 16.41
C VAL A 352 0.80 6.03 15.63
N SER A 353 1.97 5.73 16.20
CA SER A 353 3.26 6.09 15.63
C SER A 353 4.25 4.91 15.54
N ASP A 354 3.96 3.81 16.26
CA ASP A 354 4.83 2.66 16.39
C ASP A 354 4.04 1.39 16.78
N GLY A 355 4.73 0.26 16.91
CA GLY A 355 4.11 -1.01 17.29
C GLY A 355 3.45 -1.00 18.67
N ASN A 356 3.97 -0.23 19.63
CA ASN A 356 3.42 -0.16 20.99
C ASN A 356 2.09 0.61 21.01
N SER A 357 2.02 1.75 20.33
CA SER A 357 0.79 2.53 20.19
C SER A 357 -0.24 1.78 19.34
N PHE A 358 0.19 1.07 18.29
CA PHE A 358 -0.65 0.19 17.48
C PHE A 358 -1.31 -0.92 18.32
N ALA A 359 -0.58 -1.52 19.25
CA ALA A 359 -1.11 -2.59 20.12
C ALA A 359 -2.20 -2.12 21.09
N ARG A 360 -2.28 -0.80 21.36
CA ARG A 360 -3.21 -0.18 22.33
C ARG A 360 -4.51 0.36 21.73
N VAL A 361 -4.72 0.19 20.41
CA VAL A 361 -5.96 0.64 19.77
C VAL A 361 -7.16 -0.18 20.24
N ASP A 362 -8.29 0.49 20.38
CA ASP A 362 -9.55 -0.16 20.80
C ASP A 362 -10.21 -0.84 19.60
N LYS A 363 -10.00 -2.16 19.51
CA LYS A 363 -10.49 -2.99 18.41
C LYS A 363 -12.00 -3.27 18.52
N GLU A 364 -12.55 -3.28 19.72
CA GLU A 364 -13.97 -3.53 19.96
C GLU A 364 -14.79 -2.33 19.49
N THR A 365 -14.44 -1.15 19.96
CA THR A 365 -15.05 0.11 19.50
C THR A 365 -14.91 0.27 17.97
N TRP A 366 -13.76 -0.11 17.41
CA TRP A 366 -13.58 -0.12 15.96
C TRP A 366 -14.58 -1.04 15.25
N SER A 367 -14.78 -2.25 15.74
CA SER A 367 -15.70 -3.21 15.10
C SER A 367 -17.16 -2.72 15.10
N ARG A 368 -17.59 -2.06 16.17
CA ARG A 368 -18.92 -1.40 16.26
C ARG A 368 -19.04 -0.27 15.25
N PHE A 369 -18.03 0.62 15.21
CA PHE A 369 -17.97 1.75 14.27
C PHE A 369 -17.97 1.29 12.81
N LEU A 370 -17.14 0.30 12.48
CA LEU A 370 -17.04 -0.28 11.14
C LEU A 370 -18.40 -0.79 10.64
N ARG A 371 -19.12 -1.54 11.47
CA ARG A 371 -20.45 -2.07 11.14
C ARG A 371 -21.43 -0.95 10.87
N ALA A 372 -21.47 0.06 11.74
CA ALA A 372 -22.38 1.18 11.60
C ALA A 372 -22.06 2.04 10.36
N CYS A 373 -20.77 2.26 10.04
CA CYS A 373 -20.35 2.93 8.81
C CYS A 373 -20.77 2.16 7.55
N ARG A 374 -20.62 0.83 7.57
CA ARG A 374 -21.05 -0.01 6.44
C ARG A 374 -22.55 0.06 6.22
N GLU A 375 -23.35 -0.01 7.28
CA GLU A 375 -24.82 0.15 7.20
C GLU A 375 -25.22 1.54 6.70
N ALA A 376 -24.39 2.55 6.93
CA ALA A 376 -24.54 3.90 6.39
C ALA A 376 -23.90 4.09 4.99
N GLY A 377 -23.47 3.01 4.32
CA GLY A 377 -22.99 3.02 2.94
C GLY A 377 -21.52 3.41 2.75
N VAL A 378 -20.65 3.19 3.76
CA VAL A 378 -19.20 3.45 3.66
C VAL A 378 -18.40 2.20 4.01
N LEU A 379 -17.45 1.84 3.14
CA LEU A 379 -16.53 0.72 3.36
C LEU A 379 -15.20 1.22 3.91
N LEU A 380 -14.82 0.68 5.06
CA LEU A 380 -13.55 0.89 5.75
C LEU A 380 -12.83 -0.47 5.94
N PRO A 381 -11.53 -0.47 6.23
CA PRO A 381 -10.79 -1.69 6.49
C PRO A 381 -11.32 -2.43 7.73
N ALA A 382 -11.37 -3.76 7.65
CA ALA A 382 -11.81 -4.59 8.80
C ALA A 382 -10.88 -4.46 10.01
N ARG A 383 -9.60 -4.18 9.78
CA ARG A 383 -8.60 -3.95 10.84
C ARG A 383 -8.35 -2.45 11.04
N SER A 384 -8.17 -2.03 12.28
CA SER A 384 -7.76 -0.67 12.63
C SER A 384 -6.49 -0.70 13.52
N PRO A 385 -5.55 0.24 13.29
CA PRO A 385 -5.48 1.05 12.06
C PRO A 385 -5.05 0.21 10.86
N ALA A 386 -5.51 0.60 9.71
CA ALA A 386 -5.06 0.08 8.42
C ALA A 386 -5.19 1.17 7.37
N ALA A 387 -4.32 1.15 6.38
CA ALA A 387 -4.35 2.14 5.31
C ALA A 387 -5.69 2.10 4.55
N SER A 388 -6.27 3.28 4.41
CA SER A 388 -7.45 3.60 3.61
C SER A 388 -7.06 4.62 2.56
N PHE A 389 -7.84 4.71 1.48
CA PHE A 389 -7.39 5.45 0.30
C PHE A 389 -8.50 6.34 -0.27
N ILE A 390 -8.14 7.57 -0.53
CA ILE A 390 -8.93 8.46 -1.37
C ILE A 390 -8.41 8.35 -2.80
N SER A 391 -9.30 8.13 -3.76
CA SER A 391 -8.98 8.13 -5.19
C SER A 391 -9.31 9.48 -5.83
N HIS A 392 -8.79 9.71 -7.03
CA HIS A 392 -9.10 10.90 -7.82
C HIS A 392 -10.60 11.07 -8.11
N ALA A 393 -11.37 9.98 -8.09
CA ALA A 393 -12.82 10.01 -8.30
C ALA A 393 -13.61 10.51 -7.09
N HIS A 394 -13.02 10.62 -5.89
CA HIS A 394 -13.70 11.17 -4.73
C HIS A 394 -13.82 12.70 -4.86
N GLY A 395 -15.03 13.20 -5.01
CA GLY A 395 -15.33 14.63 -4.98
C GLY A 395 -15.57 15.16 -3.57
N VAL A 396 -15.78 16.49 -3.45
CA VAL A 396 -16.14 17.17 -2.17
C VAL A 396 -17.34 16.50 -1.53
N LYS A 397 -18.41 16.30 -2.31
CA LYS A 397 -19.67 15.70 -1.84
C LYS A 397 -19.52 14.25 -1.37
N ASP A 398 -18.59 13.50 -1.97
CA ASP A 398 -18.35 12.12 -1.54
C ASP A 398 -17.69 12.11 -0.16
N ILE A 399 -16.74 13.01 0.10
CA ILE A 399 -16.13 13.16 1.43
C ILE A 399 -17.17 13.64 2.46
N GLU A 400 -18.06 14.57 2.10
CA GLU A 400 -19.16 15.00 2.97
C GLU A 400 -20.09 13.82 3.32
N GLN A 401 -20.41 12.95 2.36
CA GLN A 401 -21.21 11.75 2.60
C GLN A 401 -20.47 10.74 3.51
N VAL A 402 -19.17 10.57 3.33
CA VAL A 402 -18.35 9.73 4.24
C VAL A 402 -18.43 10.25 5.67
N LEU A 403 -18.26 11.57 5.87
CA LEU A 403 -18.34 12.20 7.19
C LEU A 403 -19.74 12.09 7.80
N ALA A 404 -20.79 12.26 7.01
CA ALA A 404 -22.18 12.09 7.46
C ALA A 404 -22.48 10.63 7.90
N ALA A 405 -21.93 9.65 7.19
CA ALA A 405 -22.03 8.24 7.57
C ALA A 405 -21.27 7.97 8.89
N MET A 406 -20.09 8.53 9.06
CA MET A 406 -19.32 8.43 10.30
C MET A 406 -20.05 9.10 11.48
N GLU A 407 -20.67 10.26 11.25
CA GLU A 407 -21.50 10.94 12.25
C GLU A 407 -22.68 10.06 12.68
N THR A 408 -23.37 9.45 11.72
CA THR A 408 -24.46 8.52 11.98
C THR A 408 -24.01 7.33 12.84
N ALA A 409 -22.84 6.76 12.51
CA ALA A 409 -22.25 5.67 13.27
C ALA A 409 -21.92 6.08 14.71
N LEU A 410 -21.32 7.24 14.91
CA LEU A 410 -20.97 7.75 16.24
C LEU A 410 -22.21 8.05 17.10
N ARG A 411 -23.27 8.62 16.51
CA ARG A 411 -24.56 8.84 17.19
C ARG A 411 -25.21 7.53 17.64
N ARG A 412 -25.18 6.50 16.79
CA ARG A 412 -25.71 5.18 17.15
C ARG A 412 -24.94 4.59 18.32
N MET A 413 -23.62 4.59 18.25
CA MET A 413 -22.76 4.09 19.32
C MET A 413 -22.98 4.83 20.65
N GLN A 414 -23.18 6.16 20.60
CA GLN A 414 -23.50 6.94 21.80
C GLN A 414 -24.79 6.47 22.46
N LYS A 415 -25.85 6.25 21.67
CA LYS A 415 -27.13 5.71 22.20
C LYS A 415 -27.00 4.30 22.78
N GLU A 416 -26.17 3.45 22.17
CA GLU A 416 -25.90 2.10 22.67
C GLU A 416 -25.13 2.11 23.99
N ASP A 417 -24.29 3.11 24.24
CA ASP A 417 -23.52 3.26 25.48
C ASP A 417 -24.35 3.89 26.63
N GLU A 418 -25.50 4.54 26.33
CA GLU A 418 -26.41 5.14 27.31
C GLU A 418 -27.46 4.12 27.84
N VAL A 419 -27.57 2.94 27.23
CA VAL A 419 -28.48 1.83 27.61
C VAL A 419 -27.73 0.80 28.42
#